data_5b2a9bec6196658c275ee894d4ef6690
#
_entry.id   5b2a9bec6196658c275ee894d4ef6690
#
_cell.length_a   1.000
_cell.length_b   1.000
_cell.length_c   1.000
_cell.angle_alpha   90.00
_cell.angle_beta   90.00
_cell.angle_gamma   90.00
#
_symmetry.space_group_name_H-M   'P 1'
#
loop_
_entity.id
_entity.type
_entity.pdbx_description
1 polymer ?
#
loop_
_entity_poly.entity_id
_entity_poly.type
_entity_poly.pdbx_seq_one_letter_code
_entity_poly.pdbx_strand_id
1 'polypeptide(L)'
;MVLFEVRASVVLYNILRSLVKYGHIKKDSIFLLPLNICPIVPAIFLKAGVKFDFIDISLKTLCIDEGVLLEKINKNKNIKGVLFVKSYGTNYDASNLFIEIKKIDDNIFIIDDSCLKKPDFDYDIEQSQADLIIFSTGYSKYVDIGWGGFGFLKDSYKYDKQHMLFSNSDLMQLTKQMNSSILHGKSFYYVDNNWLGSDTHLYNSFTEYAKYIKNILPKVTKHKELINDIYKKELNYKVQMKEEFSNWRFLIFVNNKEHMLKKIFKAGLFASSHYKDIGAMYGCNYKDKYTNAKYSHSGIINLF
;
A
#
# COMPACT_ATOMS: atom_id res chain seq x y z
N MET A 1 -14.28 -12.17 9.26
CA MET A 1 -13.66 -11.76 10.57
C MET A 1 -13.08 -10.36 10.47
N VAL A 2 -13.26 -9.51 11.51
CA VAL A 2 -12.65 -8.16 11.58
C VAL A 2 -11.29 -8.23 12.26
N LEU A 3 -10.28 -7.62 11.64
CA LEU A 3 -8.92 -7.45 12.17
C LEU A 3 -8.73 -6.00 12.60
N PHE A 4 -8.10 -5.76 13.75
CA PHE A 4 -7.87 -4.42 14.25
C PHE A 4 -6.57 -4.33 15.03
N GLU A 5 -5.69 -3.38 14.63
CA GLU A 5 -4.35 -3.20 15.18
C GLU A 5 -3.97 -1.72 15.24
N VAL A 6 -2.91 -1.43 15.95
CA VAL A 6 -2.33 -0.09 16.10
C VAL A 6 -1.90 0.53 14.75
N ARG A 7 -1.62 -0.30 13.74
CA ARG A 7 -1.24 0.08 12.36
C ARG A 7 -1.64 -1.01 11.36
N ALA A 8 -1.96 -0.64 10.13
CA ALA A 8 -2.21 -1.59 9.03
C ALA A 8 -1.00 -2.51 8.75
N SER A 9 0.22 -2.01 8.97
CA SER A 9 1.46 -2.80 8.87
C SER A 9 1.49 -3.96 9.86
N VAL A 10 0.89 -3.80 11.04
CA VAL A 10 0.75 -4.87 12.06
C VAL A 10 -0.29 -5.89 11.62
N VAL A 11 -1.42 -5.45 11.02
CA VAL A 11 -2.40 -6.37 10.42
C VAL A 11 -1.72 -7.24 9.36
N LEU A 12 -0.96 -6.63 8.45
CA LEU A 12 -0.24 -7.34 7.39
C LEU A 12 0.78 -8.34 7.96
N TYR A 13 1.56 -7.94 8.96
CA TYR A 13 2.53 -8.82 9.60
C TYR A 13 1.86 -10.03 10.25
N ASN A 14 0.83 -9.79 11.05
CA ASN A 14 0.13 -10.85 11.78
C ASN A 14 -0.53 -11.85 10.83
N ILE A 15 -1.14 -11.40 9.72
CA ILE A 15 -1.72 -12.32 8.74
C ILE A 15 -0.64 -13.16 8.04
N LEU A 16 0.48 -12.57 7.63
CA LEU A 16 1.59 -13.31 7.03
C LEU A 16 2.13 -14.39 7.98
N ARG A 17 2.29 -14.07 9.27
CA ARG A 17 2.69 -15.02 10.31
C ARG A 17 1.63 -16.11 10.52
N SER A 18 0.35 -15.75 10.49
CA SER A 18 -0.76 -16.70 10.61
C SER A 18 -0.80 -17.67 9.43
N LEU A 19 -0.63 -17.19 8.20
CA LEU A 19 -0.58 -18.03 7.00
C LEU A 19 0.56 -19.07 7.07
N VAL A 20 1.74 -18.67 7.56
CA VAL A 20 2.85 -19.62 7.82
C VAL A 20 2.49 -20.62 8.90
N LYS A 21 2.00 -20.13 10.04
CA LYS A 21 1.67 -20.95 11.22
C LYS A 21 0.64 -22.02 10.92
N TYR A 22 -0.39 -21.68 10.13
CA TYR A 22 -1.48 -22.60 9.80
C TYR A 22 -1.27 -23.37 8.49
N GLY A 23 -0.08 -23.25 7.87
CA GLY A 23 0.32 -24.06 6.72
C GLY A 23 -0.30 -23.65 5.39
N HIS A 24 -0.95 -22.47 5.31
CA HIS A 24 -1.46 -21.93 4.04
C HIS A 24 -0.33 -21.57 3.07
N ILE A 25 0.82 -21.15 3.61
CA ILE A 25 2.03 -20.87 2.85
C ILE A 25 3.24 -21.60 3.45
N LYS A 26 4.18 -22.01 2.59
CA LYS A 26 5.41 -22.71 2.95
C LYS A 26 6.62 -21.79 2.87
N LYS A 27 7.78 -22.24 3.32
CA LYS A 27 9.04 -21.48 3.31
C LYS A 27 9.50 -21.00 1.92
N ASP A 28 9.11 -21.74 0.87
CA ASP A 28 9.43 -21.42 -0.54
C ASP A 28 8.32 -20.66 -1.25
N SER A 29 7.18 -20.44 -0.59
CA SER A 29 6.07 -19.65 -1.13
C SER A 29 6.48 -18.21 -1.38
N ILE A 30 6.02 -17.65 -2.50
CA ILE A 30 6.36 -16.30 -2.96
C ILE A 30 5.08 -15.47 -3.04
N PHE A 31 5.14 -14.24 -2.53
CA PHE A 31 4.13 -13.21 -2.78
C PHE A 31 4.57 -12.27 -3.90
N LEU A 32 3.64 -11.85 -4.74
CA LEU A 32 3.88 -10.84 -5.76
C LEU A 32 3.41 -9.47 -5.27
N LEU A 33 4.28 -8.46 -5.39
CA LEU A 33 4.07 -7.09 -4.95
C LEU A 33 4.28 -6.12 -6.12
N PRO A 34 3.58 -4.97 -6.18
CA PRO A 34 3.86 -3.96 -7.20
C PRO A 34 5.15 -3.18 -6.87
N LEU A 35 5.85 -2.71 -7.92
CA LEU A 35 7.10 -1.93 -7.77
C LEU A 35 6.90 -0.56 -7.12
N ASN A 36 5.74 0.07 -7.29
CA ASN A 36 5.39 1.39 -6.76
C ASN A 36 4.74 1.33 -5.38
N ILE A 37 5.26 0.49 -4.51
CA ILE A 37 4.71 0.29 -3.16
C ILE A 37 5.49 1.09 -2.11
N CYS A 38 4.85 1.34 -0.96
CA CYS A 38 5.53 1.95 0.19
C CYS A 38 6.69 1.04 0.66
N PRO A 39 7.92 1.56 0.83
CA PRO A 39 9.10 0.76 1.16
C PRO A 39 8.97 -0.08 2.43
N ILE A 40 8.14 0.34 3.38
CA ILE A 40 7.91 -0.42 4.62
C ILE A 40 7.18 -1.75 4.37
N VAL A 41 6.41 -1.86 3.29
CA VAL A 41 5.60 -3.07 3.03
C VAL A 41 6.47 -4.29 2.73
N PRO A 42 7.45 -4.27 1.81
CA PRO A 42 8.36 -5.40 1.65
C PRO A 42 9.18 -5.71 2.91
N ALA A 43 9.51 -4.71 3.75
CA ALA A 43 10.18 -4.95 5.02
C ALA A 43 9.31 -5.76 6.01
N ILE A 44 7.96 -5.62 5.92
CA ILE A 44 7.05 -6.47 6.71
C ILE A 44 7.16 -7.94 6.25
N PHE A 45 7.27 -8.19 4.95
CA PHE A 45 7.47 -9.54 4.42
C PHE A 45 8.81 -10.12 4.89
N LEU A 46 9.91 -9.33 4.88
CA LEU A 46 11.19 -9.75 5.44
C LEU A 46 11.07 -10.10 6.93
N LYS A 47 10.40 -9.24 7.72
CA LYS A 47 10.17 -9.48 9.15
C LYS A 47 9.31 -10.73 9.40
N ALA A 48 8.35 -11.00 8.53
CA ALA A 48 7.49 -12.17 8.63
C ALA A 48 8.20 -13.46 8.16
N GLY A 49 9.36 -13.36 7.50
CA GLY A 49 10.07 -14.48 6.90
C GLY A 49 9.39 -15.03 5.64
N VAL A 50 8.60 -14.21 4.95
CA VAL A 50 7.86 -14.57 3.73
C VAL A 50 8.56 -14.01 2.52
N LYS A 51 8.85 -14.86 1.53
CA LYS A 51 9.48 -14.45 0.27
C LYS A 51 8.52 -13.64 -0.58
N PHE A 52 9.07 -12.69 -1.30
CA PHE A 52 8.32 -11.90 -2.27
C PHE A 52 9.14 -11.64 -3.53
N ASP A 53 8.44 -11.26 -4.60
CA ASP A 53 9.01 -10.78 -5.85
C ASP A 53 8.14 -9.63 -6.37
N PHE A 54 8.72 -8.80 -7.25
CA PHE A 54 8.00 -7.63 -7.75
C PHE A 54 7.43 -7.84 -9.15
N ILE A 55 6.35 -7.11 -9.41
CA ILE A 55 5.73 -6.94 -10.73
C ILE A 55 5.68 -5.44 -11.02
N ASP A 56 5.95 -5.05 -12.28
CA ASP A 56 5.75 -3.68 -12.72
C ASP A 56 4.26 -3.32 -12.73
N ILE A 57 3.96 -2.05 -12.93
CA ILE A 57 2.61 -1.51 -12.90
C ILE A 57 2.07 -1.23 -14.31
N SER A 58 0.77 -1.21 -14.43
CA SER A 58 0.08 -0.65 -15.59
C SER A 58 0.03 0.87 -15.49
N LEU A 59 0.44 1.61 -16.52
CA LEU A 59 0.27 3.07 -16.57
C LEU A 59 -1.19 3.51 -16.62
N LYS A 60 -2.10 2.61 -17.00
CA LYS A 60 -3.53 2.89 -17.07
C LYS A 60 -4.16 2.97 -15.67
N THR A 61 -3.77 2.07 -14.76
CA THR A 61 -4.38 1.92 -13.43
C THR A 61 -3.45 2.33 -12.29
N LEU A 62 -2.14 2.44 -12.56
CA LEU A 62 -1.05 2.58 -11.58
C LEU A 62 -0.99 1.45 -10.53
N CYS A 63 -1.81 0.42 -10.71
CA CYS A 63 -1.76 -0.83 -9.94
C CYS A 63 -0.86 -1.84 -10.65
N ILE A 64 -0.63 -2.99 -10.04
CA ILE A 64 0.14 -4.10 -10.60
C ILE A 64 -0.34 -4.43 -12.03
N ASP A 65 0.57 -4.73 -12.96
CA ASP A 65 0.22 -5.10 -14.33
C ASP A 65 -0.41 -6.51 -14.33
N GLU A 66 -1.67 -6.58 -14.73
CA GLU A 66 -2.47 -7.80 -14.69
C GLU A 66 -1.95 -8.88 -15.61
N GLY A 67 -1.54 -8.51 -16.84
CA GLY A 67 -1.03 -9.47 -17.81
C GLY A 67 0.26 -10.12 -17.35
N VAL A 68 1.20 -9.32 -16.85
CA VAL A 68 2.48 -9.78 -16.31
C VAL A 68 2.26 -10.62 -15.04
N LEU A 69 1.31 -10.21 -14.18
CA LEU A 69 0.95 -10.93 -12.97
C LEU A 69 0.43 -12.34 -13.29
N LEU A 70 -0.59 -12.45 -14.15
CA LEU A 70 -1.20 -13.74 -14.52
C LEU A 70 -0.21 -14.66 -15.23
N GLU A 71 0.62 -14.11 -16.14
CA GLU A 71 1.69 -14.86 -16.79
C GLU A 71 2.67 -15.46 -15.78
N LYS A 72 3.08 -14.66 -14.78
CA LYS A 72 4.05 -15.09 -13.76
C LYS A 72 3.46 -16.16 -12.84
N ILE A 73 2.18 -16.03 -12.45
CA ILE A 73 1.45 -17.04 -11.66
C ILE A 73 1.37 -18.37 -12.42
N ASN A 74 1.05 -18.33 -13.71
CA ASN A 74 0.97 -19.56 -14.53
C ASN A 74 2.32 -20.28 -14.62
N LYS A 75 3.43 -19.53 -14.71
CA LYS A 75 4.79 -20.08 -14.87
C LYS A 75 5.43 -20.59 -13.59
N ASN A 76 5.00 -20.09 -12.43
CA ASN A 76 5.65 -20.41 -11.16
C ASN A 76 4.66 -20.84 -10.08
N LYS A 77 4.59 -22.14 -9.82
CA LYS A 77 3.69 -22.74 -8.84
C LYS A 77 4.03 -22.45 -7.37
N ASN A 78 5.21 -21.87 -7.10
CA ASN A 78 5.58 -21.39 -5.75
C ASN A 78 4.93 -20.06 -5.41
N ILE A 79 4.31 -19.36 -6.37
CA ILE A 79 3.54 -18.17 -6.09
C ILE A 79 2.27 -18.58 -5.35
N LYS A 80 2.13 -18.11 -4.11
CA LYS A 80 1.03 -18.43 -3.19
C LYS A 80 0.38 -17.19 -2.61
N GLY A 81 0.78 -16.00 -3.05
CA GLY A 81 0.12 -14.79 -2.63
C GLY A 81 0.30 -13.62 -3.60
N VAL A 82 -0.65 -12.72 -3.57
CA VAL A 82 -0.63 -11.45 -4.29
C VAL A 82 -1.02 -10.34 -3.33
N LEU A 83 -0.23 -9.28 -3.27
CA LEU A 83 -0.59 -8.03 -2.64
C LEU A 83 -0.99 -7.03 -3.72
N PHE A 84 -2.28 -6.85 -3.92
CA PHE A 84 -2.83 -5.87 -4.84
C PHE A 84 -3.01 -4.53 -4.13
N VAL A 85 -2.27 -3.51 -4.54
CA VAL A 85 -2.31 -2.18 -3.92
C VAL A 85 -3.21 -1.27 -4.73
N LYS A 86 -4.22 -0.68 -4.10
CA LYS A 86 -5.03 0.42 -4.66
C LYS A 86 -4.19 1.70 -4.65
N SER A 87 -3.23 1.75 -5.58
CA SER A 87 -2.25 2.84 -5.66
C SER A 87 -2.94 4.19 -5.75
N TYR A 88 -2.44 5.16 -4.97
CA TYR A 88 -3.02 6.52 -4.88
C TYR A 88 -4.50 6.57 -4.47
N GLY A 89 -5.04 5.48 -3.90
CA GLY A 89 -6.44 5.40 -3.49
C GLY A 89 -7.41 5.20 -4.66
N THR A 90 -6.94 4.69 -5.79
CA THR A 90 -7.78 4.45 -6.98
C THR A 90 -9.01 3.60 -6.65
N ASN A 91 -10.12 3.91 -7.33
CA ASN A 91 -11.35 3.10 -7.28
C ASN A 91 -11.36 1.97 -8.32
N TYR A 92 -10.19 1.68 -8.93
CA TYR A 92 -10.11 0.58 -9.88
C TYR A 92 -10.66 -0.72 -9.28
N ASP A 93 -11.60 -1.34 -9.99
CA ASP A 93 -12.19 -2.63 -9.60
C ASP A 93 -11.32 -3.78 -10.11
N ALA A 94 -10.70 -4.50 -9.19
CA ALA A 94 -9.85 -5.65 -9.48
C ALA A 94 -10.58 -6.99 -9.37
N SER A 95 -11.89 -7.01 -9.24
CA SER A 95 -12.68 -8.24 -9.02
C SER A 95 -12.45 -9.27 -10.12
N ASN A 96 -12.42 -8.85 -11.39
CA ASN A 96 -12.16 -9.74 -12.51
C ASN A 96 -10.74 -10.33 -12.44
N LEU A 97 -9.74 -9.54 -12.09
CA LEU A 97 -8.37 -10.03 -11.89
C LEU A 97 -8.32 -11.09 -10.78
N PHE A 98 -8.99 -10.84 -9.67
CA PHE A 98 -9.00 -11.77 -8.54
C PHE A 98 -9.70 -13.10 -8.90
N ILE A 99 -10.78 -13.03 -9.69
CA ILE A 99 -11.43 -14.22 -10.27
C ILE A 99 -10.46 -15.01 -11.15
N GLU A 100 -9.72 -14.35 -12.04
CA GLU A 100 -8.74 -15.01 -12.91
C GLU A 100 -7.59 -15.64 -12.11
N ILE A 101 -7.10 -14.98 -11.08
CA ILE A 101 -6.09 -15.55 -10.17
C ILE A 101 -6.62 -16.83 -9.51
N LYS A 102 -7.84 -16.78 -8.96
CA LYS A 102 -8.46 -17.92 -8.29
C LYS A 102 -8.76 -19.08 -9.25
N LYS A 103 -9.07 -18.83 -10.51
CA LYS A 103 -9.20 -19.86 -11.55
C LYS A 103 -7.87 -20.60 -11.84
N ILE A 104 -6.72 -19.89 -11.75
CA ILE A 104 -5.40 -20.52 -11.95
C ILE A 104 -5.00 -21.37 -10.75
N ASP A 105 -5.15 -20.87 -9.54
CA ASP A 105 -4.94 -21.59 -8.29
C ASP A 105 -5.73 -20.91 -7.17
N ASP A 106 -6.79 -21.60 -6.69
CA ASP A 106 -7.67 -21.09 -5.63
C ASP A 106 -6.96 -20.92 -4.28
N ASN A 107 -5.81 -21.57 -4.10
CA ASN A 107 -4.98 -21.43 -2.89
C ASN A 107 -4.08 -20.19 -2.87
N ILE A 108 -4.07 -19.37 -3.91
CA ILE A 108 -3.34 -18.10 -3.90
C ILE A 108 -4.06 -17.12 -2.97
N PHE A 109 -3.37 -16.68 -1.92
CA PHE A 109 -3.91 -15.71 -0.97
C PHE A 109 -3.85 -14.29 -1.56
N ILE A 110 -5.01 -13.63 -1.69
CA ILE A 110 -5.12 -12.30 -2.28
C ILE A 110 -5.38 -11.27 -1.19
N ILE A 111 -4.46 -10.29 -1.08
CA ILE A 111 -4.59 -9.13 -0.21
C ILE A 111 -4.94 -7.91 -1.06
N ASP A 112 -6.10 -7.29 -0.84
CA ASP A 112 -6.46 -5.97 -1.38
C ASP A 112 -5.99 -4.90 -0.40
N ASP A 113 -4.85 -4.26 -0.68
CA ASP A 113 -4.34 -3.14 0.12
C ASP A 113 -5.04 -1.85 -0.29
N SER A 114 -6.10 -1.53 0.44
CA SER A 114 -6.90 -0.31 0.33
C SER A 114 -6.49 0.78 1.32
N CYS A 115 -5.25 0.76 1.82
CA CYS A 115 -4.75 1.70 2.85
C CYS A 115 -4.74 3.18 2.42
N LEU A 116 -4.86 3.50 1.14
CA LEU A 116 -4.97 4.88 0.63
C LEU A 116 -6.40 5.26 0.25
N LYS A 117 -7.34 4.31 0.26
CA LYS A 117 -8.75 4.57 -0.01
C LYS A 117 -9.46 5.16 1.21
N LYS A 118 -10.64 5.73 0.96
CA LYS A 118 -11.63 6.02 1.98
C LYS A 118 -11.91 4.74 2.78
N PRO A 119 -11.74 4.75 4.12
CA PRO A 119 -11.98 3.56 4.91
C PRO A 119 -13.46 3.16 4.85
N ASP A 120 -13.70 1.88 4.65
CA ASP A 120 -15.02 1.26 4.66
C ASP A 120 -15.09 0.31 5.87
N PHE A 121 -16.00 0.59 6.79
CA PHE A 121 -16.17 -0.16 8.04
C PHE A 121 -17.26 -1.24 7.95
N ASP A 122 -17.98 -1.26 6.84
CA ASP A 122 -19.11 -2.15 6.61
C ASP A 122 -18.84 -3.08 5.40
N TYR A 123 -17.55 -3.23 5.02
CA TYR A 123 -17.13 -4.02 3.89
C TYR A 123 -17.43 -5.51 4.10
N ASP A 124 -18.12 -6.11 3.13
CA ASP A 124 -18.40 -7.54 3.12
C ASP A 124 -17.33 -8.31 2.34
N ILE A 125 -16.40 -8.91 3.05
CA ILE A 125 -15.28 -9.65 2.47
C ILE A 125 -15.75 -10.96 1.81
N GLU A 126 -16.86 -11.54 2.24
CA GLU A 126 -17.34 -12.82 1.69
C GLU A 126 -17.87 -12.65 0.25
N GLN A 127 -18.31 -11.45 -0.11
CA GLN A 127 -18.67 -11.12 -1.49
C GLN A 127 -17.44 -10.77 -2.37
N SER A 128 -16.27 -10.60 -1.78
CA SER A 128 -15.03 -10.31 -2.51
C SER A 128 -14.32 -11.59 -2.95
N GLN A 129 -13.58 -11.51 -4.04
CA GLN A 129 -12.62 -12.56 -4.42
C GLN A 129 -11.26 -12.40 -3.70
N ALA A 130 -10.99 -11.25 -3.06
CA ALA A 130 -9.86 -11.12 -2.15
C ALA A 130 -10.10 -11.94 -0.88
N ASP A 131 -9.02 -12.46 -0.28
CA ASP A 131 -9.09 -13.18 0.99
C ASP A 131 -8.96 -12.23 2.19
N LEU A 132 -8.31 -11.08 1.97
CA LEU A 132 -8.13 -10.02 2.95
C LEU A 132 -8.22 -8.66 2.26
N ILE A 133 -8.95 -7.71 2.86
CA ILE A 133 -8.83 -6.29 2.56
C ILE A 133 -8.28 -5.55 3.76
N ILE A 134 -7.39 -4.57 3.53
CA ILE A 134 -6.76 -3.77 4.59
C ILE A 134 -7.01 -2.29 4.37
N PHE A 135 -7.38 -1.58 5.45
CA PHE A 135 -7.51 -0.12 5.53
C PHE A 135 -6.59 0.47 6.59
N SER A 136 -6.30 1.76 6.47
CA SER A 136 -5.44 2.48 7.40
C SER A 136 -5.93 3.90 7.65
N THR A 137 -5.80 4.35 8.90
CA THR A 137 -5.96 5.75 9.32
C THR A 137 -4.67 6.29 9.94
N GLY A 138 -3.53 5.62 9.69
CA GLY A 138 -2.21 6.08 10.05
C GLY A 138 -1.79 7.36 9.33
N TYR A 139 -0.53 7.74 9.50
CA TYR A 139 0.03 8.94 8.88
C TYR A 139 -0.14 8.96 7.36
N SER A 140 -0.52 10.13 6.85
CA SER A 140 -0.69 10.38 5.42
C SER A 140 -1.71 9.47 4.72
N LYS A 141 -2.75 9.05 5.42
CA LYS A 141 -3.85 8.24 4.86
C LYS A 141 -5.04 9.11 4.47
N TYR A 142 -6.09 8.50 3.95
CA TYR A 142 -7.31 9.21 3.58
C TYR A 142 -7.91 9.97 4.76
N VAL A 143 -8.07 9.27 5.89
CA VAL A 143 -8.26 9.86 7.22
C VAL A 143 -6.93 9.70 7.96
N ASP A 144 -6.34 10.78 8.40
CA ASP A 144 -5.05 10.78 9.08
C ASP A 144 -5.25 11.15 10.56
N ILE A 145 -5.19 10.15 11.42
CA ILE A 145 -5.14 10.33 12.87
C ILE A 145 -3.80 9.85 13.44
N GLY A 146 -2.83 9.51 12.56
CA GLY A 146 -1.51 9.00 12.95
C GLY A 146 -1.52 7.60 13.53
N TRP A 147 -2.69 6.93 13.62
CA TRP A 147 -2.88 5.66 14.30
C TRP A 147 -3.96 4.83 13.62
N GLY A 148 -3.93 3.50 13.82
CA GLY A 148 -4.97 2.58 13.43
C GLY A 148 -4.79 1.93 12.06
N GLY A 149 -5.05 0.64 12.04
CA GLY A 149 -5.21 -0.18 10.86
C GLY A 149 -6.22 -1.27 11.12
N PHE A 150 -7.02 -1.59 10.12
CA PHE A 150 -8.00 -2.67 10.24
C PHE A 150 -8.18 -3.37 8.89
N GLY A 151 -8.82 -4.50 8.93
CA GLY A 151 -9.14 -5.26 7.73
C GLY A 151 -10.26 -6.24 7.95
N PHE A 152 -10.71 -6.82 6.85
CA PHE A 152 -11.70 -7.89 6.84
C PHE A 152 -11.06 -9.12 6.21
N LEU A 153 -11.04 -10.21 6.94
CA LEU A 153 -10.47 -11.50 6.54
C LEU A 153 -11.59 -12.52 6.35
N LYS A 154 -11.55 -13.31 5.29
CA LYS A 154 -12.48 -14.42 5.09
C LYS A 154 -12.43 -15.42 6.26
N ASP A 155 -13.57 -15.96 6.64
CA ASP A 155 -13.71 -16.85 7.81
C ASP A 155 -12.99 -18.19 7.64
N SER A 156 -12.59 -18.55 6.41
CA SER A 156 -11.75 -19.73 6.12
C SER A 156 -10.32 -19.62 6.65
N TYR A 157 -9.87 -18.41 7.02
CA TYR A 157 -8.52 -18.16 7.52
C TYR A 157 -8.53 -17.84 9.02
N LYS A 158 -7.44 -18.19 9.69
CA LYS A 158 -7.18 -17.84 11.09
C LYS A 158 -6.24 -16.65 11.19
N TYR A 159 -6.43 -15.87 12.23
CA TYR A 159 -5.59 -14.70 12.53
C TYR A 159 -5.13 -14.74 13.97
N ASP A 160 -3.82 -14.76 14.17
CA ASP A 160 -3.18 -14.70 15.47
C ASP A 160 -2.44 -13.37 15.65
N LYS A 161 -2.81 -12.63 16.67
CA LYS A 161 -2.05 -11.45 17.09
C LYS A 161 -0.71 -11.89 17.67
N GLN A 162 0.36 -11.36 17.10
CA GLN A 162 1.70 -11.59 17.63
C GLN A 162 2.00 -10.58 18.74
N HIS A 163 2.59 -11.05 19.81
CA HIS A 163 3.17 -10.13 20.81
C HIS A 163 4.43 -9.50 20.21
N MET A 164 4.43 -8.17 20.09
CA MET A 164 5.54 -7.42 19.53
C MET A 164 6.03 -6.38 20.53
N LEU A 165 7.34 -6.30 20.67
CA LEU A 165 7.99 -5.15 21.30
C LEU A 165 8.10 -4.06 20.25
N PHE A 166 7.93 -2.81 20.66
CA PHE A 166 8.10 -1.65 19.78
C PHE A 166 9.20 -0.74 20.31
N SER A 167 10.02 -0.25 19.39
CA SER A 167 11.06 0.74 19.65
C SER A 167 10.99 1.84 18.58
N ASN A 168 10.69 3.05 19.01
CA ASN A 168 10.66 4.20 18.11
C ASN A 168 12.04 4.50 17.49
N SER A 169 13.12 4.26 18.24
CA SER A 169 14.49 4.41 17.74
C SER A 169 14.78 3.45 16.57
N ASP A 170 14.29 2.20 16.66
CA ASP A 170 14.44 1.19 15.60
C ASP A 170 13.63 1.59 14.35
N LEU A 171 12.42 2.11 14.54
CA LEU A 171 11.61 2.64 13.43
C LEU A 171 12.28 3.84 12.75
N MET A 172 12.84 4.76 13.53
CA MET A 172 13.57 5.91 12.99
C MET A 172 14.82 5.46 12.21
N GLN A 173 15.57 4.50 12.73
CA GLN A 173 16.74 3.92 12.06
C GLN A 173 16.35 3.26 10.73
N LEU A 174 15.32 2.41 10.73
CA LEU A 174 14.77 1.77 9.53
C LEU A 174 14.38 2.82 8.49
N THR A 175 13.62 3.84 8.88
CA THR A 175 13.16 4.92 8.00
C THR A 175 14.33 5.69 7.40
N LYS A 176 15.35 6.01 8.19
CA LYS A 176 16.56 6.68 7.71
C LYS A 176 17.31 5.85 6.68
N GLN A 177 17.47 4.55 6.94
CA GLN A 177 18.12 3.62 6.00
C GLN A 177 17.33 3.49 4.69
N MET A 178 16.00 3.35 4.76
CA MET A 178 15.14 3.30 3.59
C MET A 178 15.22 4.57 2.75
N ASN A 179 15.12 5.73 3.38
CA ASN A 179 15.23 7.02 2.70
C ASN A 179 16.61 7.18 2.03
N SER A 180 17.69 6.77 2.69
CA SER A 180 19.03 6.79 2.10
C SER A 180 19.14 5.86 0.87
N SER A 181 18.59 4.64 0.96
CA SER A 181 18.57 3.69 -0.16
C SER A 181 17.77 4.23 -1.35
N ILE A 182 16.61 4.83 -1.10
CA ILE A 182 15.76 5.47 -2.12
C ILE A 182 16.49 6.64 -2.78
N LEU A 183 17.11 7.52 -1.99
CA LEU A 183 17.80 8.72 -2.49
C LEU A 183 18.98 8.36 -3.38
N HIS A 184 19.79 7.35 -2.98
CA HIS A 184 21.02 7.01 -3.67
C HIS A 184 20.88 5.83 -4.65
N GLY A 185 19.68 5.24 -4.80
CA GLY A 185 19.44 4.09 -5.66
C GLY A 185 20.23 2.83 -5.24
N LYS A 186 20.50 2.68 -3.93
CA LYS A 186 21.30 1.59 -3.38
C LYS A 186 20.43 0.52 -2.75
N SER A 187 20.95 -0.70 -2.68
CA SER A 187 20.32 -1.79 -1.94
C SER A 187 20.18 -1.44 -0.46
N PHE A 188 19.07 -1.88 0.10
CA PHE A 188 18.74 -1.73 1.51
C PHE A 188 19.14 -3.02 2.25
N TYR A 189 19.85 -2.88 3.35
CA TYR A 189 20.16 -3.98 4.23
C TYR A 189 19.15 -4.02 5.39
N TYR A 190 18.29 -5.03 5.38
CA TYR A 190 17.28 -5.21 6.41
C TYR A 190 17.90 -5.76 7.69
N VAL A 191 17.60 -5.12 8.81
CA VAL A 191 17.91 -5.60 10.17
C VAL A 191 16.60 -5.87 10.89
N ASP A 192 16.45 -7.11 11.37
CA ASP A 192 15.28 -7.48 12.16
C ASP A 192 15.43 -6.98 13.61
N ASN A 193 14.64 -5.95 13.93
CA ASN A 193 14.58 -5.32 15.24
C ASN A 193 13.14 -4.91 15.57
N ASN A 194 12.90 -4.13 16.61
CA ASN A 194 11.56 -3.82 17.14
C ASN A 194 10.88 -2.61 16.49
N TRP A 195 11.06 -2.39 15.19
CA TRP A 195 10.53 -1.23 14.48
C TRP A 195 9.02 -1.28 14.19
N LEU A 196 8.40 -2.47 14.23
CA LEU A 196 6.99 -2.67 13.86
C LEU A 196 6.09 -2.57 15.09
N GLY A 197 5.12 -1.67 15.04
CA GLY A 197 4.17 -1.48 16.14
C GLY A 197 3.92 0.00 16.45
N SER A 198 3.52 0.27 17.68
CA SER A 198 3.34 1.59 18.29
C SER A 198 3.34 1.47 19.80
N ASP A 199 3.90 2.44 20.47
CA ASP A 199 3.81 2.63 21.91
C ASP A 199 2.51 3.35 22.34
N THR A 200 1.78 3.87 21.36
CA THR A 200 0.52 4.59 21.59
C THR A 200 -0.67 3.68 21.35
N HIS A 201 -1.60 3.66 22.31
CA HIS A 201 -2.89 2.97 22.22
C HIS A 201 -4.01 4.02 22.38
N LEU A 202 -4.70 4.34 21.27
CA LEU A 202 -5.76 5.36 21.29
C LEU A 202 -7.16 4.77 21.54
N TYR A 203 -7.37 3.52 21.15
CA TYR A 203 -8.67 2.85 21.22
C TYR A 203 -8.50 1.42 21.71
N ASN A 204 -9.41 0.98 22.60
CA ASN A 204 -9.39 -0.36 23.17
C ASN A 204 -10.19 -1.38 22.34
N SER A 205 -11.09 -0.91 21.47
CA SER A 205 -11.92 -1.77 20.64
C SER A 205 -12.09 -1.22 19.21
N PHE A 206 -12.35 -2.14 18.28
CA PHE A 206 -12.69 -1.77 16.91
C PHE A 206 -13.98 -0.92 16.86
N THR A 207 -14.97 -1.25 17.68
CA THR A 207 -16.24 -0.52 17.72
C THR A 207 -16.06 0.95 18.10
N GLU A 208 -15.27 1.23 19.13
CA GLU A 208 -14.95 2.60 19.56
C GLU A 208 -14.20 3.35 18.46
N TYR A 209 -13.15 2.75 17.91
CA TYR A 209 -12.38 3.31 16.81
C TYR A 209 -13.25 3.58 15.57
N ALA A 210 -14.04 2.61 15.12
CA ALA A 210 -14.91 2.75 13.96
C ALA A 210 -15.94 3.86 14.15
N LYS A 211 -16.53 3.97 15.35
CA LYS A 211 -17.47 5.05 15.70
C LYS A 211 -16.81 6.42 15.56
N TYR A 212 -15.58 6.58 16.08
CA TYR A 212 -14.84 7.84 15.97
C TYR A 212 -14.55 8.20 14.50
N ILE A 213 -14.01 7.26 13.72
CA ILE A 213 -13.66 7.53 12.33
C ILE A 213 -14.91 7.79 11.49
N LYS A 214 -15.99 7.00 11.65
CA LYS A 214 -17.27 7.24 10.97
C LYS A 214 -17.82 8.64 11.25
N ASN A 215 -17.60 9.18 12.45
CA ASN A 215 -18.06 10.53 12.82
C ASN A 215 -17.27 11.64 12.11
N ILE A 216 -15.94 11.50 11.95
CA ILE A 216 -15.11 12.54 11.31
C ILE A 216 -15.04 12.37 9.78
N LEU A 217 -15.32 11.20 9.24
CA LEU A 217 -15.17 10.86 7.83
C LEU A 217 -15.94 11.77 6.88
N PRO A 218 -17.22 12.17 7.16
CA PRO A 218 -17.95 13.09 6.28
C PRO A 218 -17.25 14.45 6.14
N LYS A 219 -16.70 14.99 7.23
CA LYS A 219 -15.97 16.26 7.22
C LYS A 219 -14.68 16.14 6.41
N VAL A 220 -13.93 15.05 6.59
CA VAL A 220 -12.69 14.79 5.82
C VAL A 220 -13.01 14.64 4.33
N THR A 221 -14.06 13.89 3.98
CA THR A 221 -14.48 13.69 2.59
C THR A 221 -14.85 15.02 1.94
N LYS A 222 -15.72 15.81 2.58
CA LYS A 222 -16.12 17.13 2.07
C LYS A 222 -14.94 18.08 1.87
N HIS A 223 -13.96 18.04 2.78
CA HIS A 223 -12.76 18.87 2.65
C HIS A 223 -11.92 18.45 1.43
N LYS A 224 -11.74 17.14 1.22
CA LYS A 224 -11.01 16.63 0.04
C LYS A 224 -11.72 16.97 -1.28
N GLU A 225 -13.03 16.84 -1.33
CA GLU A 225 -13.85 17.23 -2.49
C GLU A 225 -13.63 18.71 -2.82
N LEU A 226 -13.75 19.60 -1.82
CA LEU A 226 -13.53 21.02 -1.99
C LEU A 226 -12.12 21.34 -2.54
N ILE A 227 -11.09 20.74 -1.99
CA ILE A 227 -9.71 20.94 -2.45
C ILE A 227 -9.53 20.41 -3.88
N ASN A 228 -10.09 19.24 -4.20
CA ASN A 228 -10.06 18.69 -5.54
C ASN A 228 -10.76 19.59 -6.57
N ASP A 229 -11.90 20.18 -6.21
CA ASP A 229 -12.65 21.10 -7.08
C ASP A 229 -11.84 22.39 -7.35
N ILE A 230 -11.13 22.92 -6.35
CA ILE A 230 -10.20 24.06 -6.52
C ILE A 230 -9.10 23.66 -7.51
N TYR A 231 -8.44 22.52 -7.33
CA TYR A 231 -7.39 22.07 -8.24
C TYR A 231 -7.90 21.81 -9.66
N LYS A 232 -9.07 21.19 -9.81
CA LYS A 232 -9.70 20.97 -11.12
C LYS A 232 -9.94 22.28 -11.86
N LYS A 233 -10.36 23.33 -11.15
CA LYS A 233 -10.67 24.65 -11.72
C LYS A 233 -9.40 25.44 -12.05
N GLU A 234 -8.43 25.45 -11.14
CA GLU A 234 -7.29 26.37 -11.23
C GLU A 234 -6.09 25.81 -12.02
N LEU A 235 -5.97 24.48 -12.11
CA LEU A 235 -4.86 23.86 -12.82
C LEU A 235 -5.21 23.57 -14.29
N ASN A 236 -4.19 23.71 -15.16
CA ASN A 236 -4.33 23.32 -16.56
C ASN A 236 -4.71 21.82 -16.64
N TYR A 237 -5.79 21.50 -17.37
CA TYR A 237 -6.29 20.13 -17.53
C TYR A 237 -5.24 19.18 -18.10
N LYS A 238 -4.25 19.66 -18.88
CA LYS A 238 -3.18 18.84 -19.47
C LYS A 238 -2.23 18.22 -18.45
N VAL A 239 -2.16 18.79 -17.25
CA VAL A 239 -1.33 18.23 -16.16
C VAL A 239 -2.14 17.43 -15.17
N GLN A 240 -3.46 17.53 -15.18
CA GLN A 240 -4.33 16.79 -14.26
C GLN A 240 -4.36 15.31 -14.67
N MET A 241 -4.20 14.45 -13.68
CA MET A 241 -4.45 13.02 -13.89
C MET A 241 -5.95 12.72 -13.85
N LYS A 242 -6.33 11.53 -14.30
CA LYS A 242 -7.73 11.10 -14.28
C LYS A 242 -8.31 11.19 -12.86
N GLU A 243 -9.61 11.49 -12.78
CA GLU A 243 -10.33 11.66 -11.52
C GLU A 243 -10.22 10.45 -10.58
N GLU A 244 -10.17 9.25 -11.12
CA GLU A 244 -10.00 8.00 -10.36
C GLU A 244 -8.74 7.98 -9.46
N PHE A 245 -7.76 8.85 -9.72
CA PHE A 245 -6.54 9.00 -8.93
C PHE A 245 -6.59 10.16 -7.91
N SER A 246 -7.72 10.87 -7.80
CA SER A 246 -7.87 12.02 -6.91
C SER A 246 -8.50 11.69 -5.54
N ASN A 247 -8.67 10.40 -5.22
CA ASN A 247 -9.34 9.98 -3.99
C ASN A 247 -8.49 10.23 -2.72
N TRP A 248 -7.20 9.91 -2.79
CA TRP A 248 -6.29 10.12 -1.66
C TRP A 248 -5.76 11.55 -1.61
N ARG A 249 -5.20 12.03 -2.72
CA ARG A 249 -4.66 13.36 -2.98
C ARG A 249 -4.87 13.70 -4.44
N PHE A 250 -4.90 14.99 -4.77
CA PHE A 250 -4.99 15.38 -6.17
C PHE A 250 -3.68 15.11 -6.89
N LEU A 251 -3.72 14.34 -7.97
CA LEU A 251 -2.52 13.99 -8.73
C LEU A 251 -2.40 14.83 -10.00
N ILE A 252 -1.18 15.31 -10.23
CA ILE A 252 -0.77 15.90 -11.50
C ILE A 252 0.42 15.14 -12.08
N PHE A 253 0.54 15.17 -13.41
CA PHE A 253 1.72 14.65 -14.12
C PHE A 253 2.40 15.81 -14.87
N VAL A 254 3.69 16.01 -14.63
CA VAL A 254 4.48 17.10 -15.21
C VAL A 254 5.81 16.59 -15.78
N ASN A 255 6.28 17.19 -16.87
CA ASN A 255 7.54 16.78 -17.51
C ASN A 255 8.79 17.14 -16.68
N ASN A 256 8.73 18.20 -15.87
CA ASN A 256 9.84 18.61 -15.01
C ASN A 256 9.37 18.70 -13.55
N LYS A 257 9.30 17.54 -12.92
CA LYS A 257 8.82 17.38 -11.55
C LYS A 257 9.65 18.16 -10.54
N GLU A 258 10.97 18.10 -10.64
CA GLU A 258 11.86 18.78 -9.68
C GLU A 258 11.67 20.29 -9.71
N HIS A 259 11.58 20.87 -10.91
CA HIS A 259 11.32 22.30 -11.06
C HIS A 259 9.95 22.70 -10.49
N MET A 260 8.92 21.88 -10.74
CA MET A 260 7.57 22.13 -10.22
C MET A 260 7.54 22.05 -8.69
N LEU A 261 8.14 21.03 -8.09
CA LEU A 261 8.24 20.91 -6.63
C LEU A 261 8.96 22.08 -6.01
N LYS A 262 10.08 22.55 -6.60
CA LYS A 262 10.78 23.76 -6.14
C LYS A 262 9.88 25.00 -6.16
N LYS A 263 9.06 25.18 -7.21
CA LYS A 263 8.08 26.29 -7.29
C LYS A 263 7.02 26.20 -6.20
N ILE A 264 6.44 25.01 -6.00
CA ILE A 264 5.42 24.77 -4.96
C ILE A 264 6.00 25.10 -3.57
N PHE A 265 7.18 24.59 -3.25
CA PHE A 265 7.82 24.85 -1.95
C PHE A 265 8.22 26.33 -1.77
N LYS A 266 8.70 27.00 -2.83
CA LYS A 266 9.00 28.45 -2.79
C LYS A 266 7.75 29.29 -2.54
N ALA A 267 6.58 28.82 -2.98
CA ALA A 267 5.28 29.47 -2.70
C ALA A 267 4.76 29.20 -1.27
N GLY A 268 5.51 28.50 -0.42
CA GLY A 268 5.07 28.13 0.93
C GLY A 268 4.04 26.98 0.97
N LEU A 269 3.83 26.31 -0.16
CA LEU A 269 2.91 25.20 -0.28
C LEU A 269 3.64 23.86 -0.13
N PHE A 270 2.92 22.80 0.17
CA PHE A 270 3.47 21.46 0.30
C PHE A 270 2.92 20.53 -0.79
N ALA A 271 3.81 19.70 -1.35
CA ALA A 271 3.47 18.60 -2.24
C ALA A 271 4.42 17.43 -1.99
N SER A 272 4.05 16.25 -2.43
CA SER A 272 4.90 15.08 -2.32
C SER A 272 5.05 14.37 -3.66
N SER A 273 6.02 13.46 -3.76
CA SER A 273 6.26 12.62 -4.93
C SER A 273 6.37 11.16 -4.49
N HIS A 274 5.25 10.48 -4.45
CA HIS A 274 5.10 9.05 -4.22
C HIS A 274 4.59 8.39 -5.51
N TYR A 275 4.83 7.13 -5.76
CA TYR A 275 5.73 6.19 -5.14
C TYR A 275 6.86 5.88 -6.11
N LYS A 276 8.10 5.78 -5.61
CA LYS A 276 9.27 5.42 -6.44
C LYS A 276 9.26 3.92 -6.70
N ASP A 277 9.84 3.51 -7.83
CA ASP A 277 10.25 2.11 -8.04
C ASP A 277 11.25 1.70 -6.97
N ILE A 278 10.91 0.72 -6.17
CA ILE A 278 11.75 0.23 -5.07
C ILE A 278 12.42 -1.11 -5.35
N GLY A 279 12.30 -1.64 -6.58
CA GLY A 279 12.88 -2.93 -6.94
C GLY A 279 14.38 -3.01 -6.66
N ALA A 280 15.15 -2.00 -7.07
CA ALA A 280 16.59 -1.95 -6.82
C ALA A 280 16.93 -1.92 -5.32
N MET A 281 16.11 -1.30 -4.49
CA MET A 281 16.28 -1.24 -3.04
C MET A 281 16.23 -2.64 -2.41
N TYR A 282 15.40 -3.53 -2.94
CA TYR A 282 15.20 -4.90 -2.46
C TYR A 282 15.94 -5.96 -3.32
N GLY A 283 16.94 -5.55 -4.09
CA GLY A 283 17.83 -6.47 -4.81
C GLY A 283 17.29 -6.98 -6.14
N CYS A 284 16.19 -6.41 -6.65
CA CYS A 284 15.72 -6.76 -7.97
C CYS A 284 16.65 -6.20 -9.05
N ASN A 285 17.18 -7.08 -9.88
CA ASN A 285 18.13 -6.76 -10.94
C ASN A 285 17.40 -6.34 -12.23
N TYR A 286 16.66 -5.22 -12.17
CA TYR A 286 16.10 -4.57 -13.37
C TYR A 286 17.14 -3.60 -13.97
N LYS A 287 18.41 -4.03 -14.10
CA LYS A 287 19.52 -3.13 -14.48
C LYS A 287 19.30 -2.38 -15.77
N ASP A 288 18.50 -2.94 -16.69
CA ASP A 288 18.33 -2.40 -18.04
C ASP A 288 16.88 -2.09 -18.41
N LYS A 289 15.92 -2.20 -17.51
CA LYS A 289 14.50 -1.88 -17.77
C LYS A 289 14.11 -0.54 -17.17
N TYR A 290 13.67 0.38 -18.04
CA TYR A 290 12.90 1.55 -17.62
C TYR A 290 11.48 1.10 -17.32
N THR A 291 11.17 0.87 -16.05
CA THR A 291 9.87 0.36 -15.60
C THR A 291 8.77 1.42 -15.71
N ASN A 292 7.52 0.99 -15.85
CA ASN A 292 6.36 1.88 -15.78
C ASN A 292 6.31 2.60 -14.41
N ALA A 293 6.74 1.93 -13.33
CA ALA A 293 6.87 2.54 -12.01
C ALA A 293 7.88 3.70 -11.99
N LYS A 294 9.03 3.58 -12.68
CA LYS A 294 9.99 4.69 -12.85
C LYS A 294 9.38 5.83 -13.67
N TYR A 295 8.72 5.49 -14.80
CA TYR A 295 8.07 6.48 -15.65
C TYR A 295 7.01 7.26 -14.87
N SER A 296 6.07 6.58 -14.21
CA SER A 296 5.02 7.24 -13.45
C SER A 296 5.57 8.15 -12.35
N HIS A 297 6.56 7.65 -11.61
CA HIS A 297 7.23 8.45 -10.58
C HIS A 297 7.96 9.67 -11.15
N SER A 298 8.47 9.63 -12.40
CA SER A 298 9.23 10.74 -12.98
C SER A 298 8.42 12.03 -13.12
N GLY A 299 7.09 11.94 -13.25
CA GLY A 299 6.20 13.07 -13.47
C GLY A 299 5.12 13.29 -12.41
N ILE A 300 4.77 12.27 -11.62
CA ILE A 300 3.66 12.37 -10.63
C ILE A 300 4.05 13.27 -9.46
N ILE A 301 3.17 14.22 -9.16
CA ILE A 301 3.16 15.05 -7.95
C ILE A 301 1.81 14.87 -7.26
N ASN A 302 1.84 14.70 -5.95
CA ASN A 302 0.67 14.60 -5.08
C ASN A 302 0.45 15.94 -4.39
N LEU A 303 -0.66 16.62 -4.67
CA LEU A 303 -1.07 17.89 -4.06
C LEU A 303 -1.95 17.61 -2.83
N PHE A 304 -1.85 18.48 -1.81
CA PHE A 304 -2.54 18.35 -0.52
C PHE A 304 -3.64 19.36 -0.36
#